data_bffc5ddc92f7d483dcd65919b2771632
#
_entry.id   bffc5ddc92f7d483dcd65919b2771632
#
_cell.length_a   1.000
_cell.length_b   1.000
_cell.length_c   1.000
_cell.angle_alpha   90.00
_cell.angle_beta   90.00
_cell.angle_gamma   90.00
#
_symmetry.space_group_name_H-M   'P 1'
#
loop_
_entity.id
_entity.type
_entity.pdbx_description
1 polymer ?
#
loop_
_entity_poly.entity_id
_entity_poly.type
_entity_poly.pdbx_seq_one_letter_code
_entity_poly.pdbx_strand_id
1 'polypeptide(L)'
;MVSFILPGNSATGGYEVANSVRFNDDDSAHLKKTFSSSGNQRTFTISFWFKRSNLANGNIYTYQDASNEIRSEFILYDNYLKIVFNPTGSSWSSDMIVRDSSGNNILFRDSSAWYHVVMAF
;
A
#
# COMPACT_ATOMS: atom_id res chain seq x y z
N MET A 1 -7.49 35.28 -5.18
CA MET A 1 -6.81 34.61 -6.33
C MET A 1 -6.71 33.14 -6.00
N VAL A 2 -7.48 32.30 -6.65
CA VAL A 2 -7.44 30.85 -6.42
C VAL A 2 -6.43 30.26 -7.39
N SER A 3 -5.33 29.70 -6.87
CA SER A 3 -4.33 29.01 -7.68
C SER A 3 -4.72 27.54 -7.77
N PHE A 4 -5.13 27.09 -8.94
CA PHE A 4 -5.27 25.68 -9.23
C PHE A 4 -3.89 25.10 -9.54
N ILE A 5 -3.38 24.27 -8.65
CA ILE A 5 -2.25 23.39 -8.98
C ILE A 5 -2.85 22.19 -9.70
N LEU A 6 -2.80 22.20 -11.02
CA LEU A 6 -2.98 21.00 -11.79
C LEU A 6 -1.81 20.06 -11.47
N PRO A 7 -2.05 18.82 -11.07
CA PRO A 7 -0.98 17.83 -11.06
C PRO A 7 -0.59 17.53 -12.50
N GLY A 8 0.21 18.40 -13.07
CA GLY A 8 0.88 18.14 -14.32
C GLY A 8 1.96 17.10 -14.05
N ASN A 9 1.93 16.00 -14.76
CA ASN A 9 3.01 15.05 -14.83
C ASN A 9 4.17 15.69 -15.64
N SER A 10 4.76 16.77 -15.13
CA SER A 10 5.89 17.43 -15.73
C SER A 10 7.13 17.14 -14.89
N ALA A 11 7.59 15.90 -14.94
CA ALA A 11 8.92 15.56 -14.51
C ALA A 11 9.89 15.77 -15.67
N THR A 12 10.31 16.97 -15.88
CA THR A 12 11.57 17.23 -16.60
C THR A 12 12.71 16.70 -15.72
N GLY A 13 13.20 15.49 -16.03
CA GLY A 13 14.31 14.84 -15.31
C GLY A 13 13.89 14.00 -14.11
N GLY A 14 12.60 13.68 -13.94
CA GLY A 14 12.11 12.79 -12.89
C GLY A 14 12.22 11.30 -13.25
N TYR A 15 12.12 10.46 -12.25
CA TYR A 15 12.07 9.01 -12.41
C TYR A 15 10.83 8.61 -13.23
N GLU A 16 11.05 7.97 -14.37
CA GLU A 16 9.99 7.46 -15.23
C GLU A 16 9.69 6.00 -14.89
N VAL A 17 8.43 5.70 -14.59
CA VAL A 17 7.94 4.33 -14.44
C VAL A 17 7.41 3.88 -15.77
N ALA A 18 8.23 3.17 -16.55
CA ALA A 18 7.89 2.72 -17.90
C ALA A 18 6.93 1.52 -17.91
N ASN A 19 6.78 0.80 -16.79
CA ASN A 19 6.02 -0.43 -16.74
C ASN A 19 5.11 -0.48 -15.51
N SER A 20 3.97 -1.12 -15.66
CA SER A 20 3.07 -1.46 -14.57
C SER A 20 2.67 -2.93 -14.66
N VAL A 21 2.34 -3.53 -13.50
CA VAL A 21 1.81 -4.89 -13.44
C VAL A 21 0.34 -4.80 -13.09
N ARG A 22 -0.49 -5.51 -13.86
CA ARG A 22 -1.90 -5.71 -13.53
C ARG A 22 -2.07 -7.05 -12.87
N PHE A 23 -2.74 -7.04 -11.73
CA PHE A 23 -3.19 -8.25 -11.04
C PHE A 23 -4.67 -8.46 -11.39
N ASN A 24 -4.99 -9.62 -11.98
CA ASN A 24 -6.35 -9.98 -12.26
C ASN A 24 -6.97 -10.63 -11.01
N ASP A 25 -8.19 -10.22 -10.67
CA ASP A 25 -8.86 -10.61 -9.42
C ASP A 25 -9.18 -12.12 -9.39
N ASP A 26 -9.55 -12.68 -10.55
CA ASP A 26 -9.97 -14.08 -10.66
C ASP A 26 -8.79 -15.08 -10.69
N ASP A 27 -7.55 -14.61 -10.87
CA ASP A 27 -6.38 -15.48 -11.09
C ASP A 27 -5.51 -15.66 -9.84
N SER A 28 -5.88 -15.09 -8.69
CA SER A 28 -5.05 -15.05 -7.48
C SER A 28 -3.63 -14.52 -7.76
N ALA A 29 -3.51 -13.62 -8.73
CA ALA A 29 -2.24 -13.10 -9.21
C ALA A 29 -1.52 -12.29 -8.11
N HIS A 30 -0.25 -12.60 -7.86
CA HIS A 30 0.55 -11.91 -6.85
C HIS A 30 2.05 -11.93 -7.21
N LEU A 31 2.80 -11.00 -6.62
CA LEU A 31 4.26 -11.02 -6.63
C LEU A 31 4.76 -11.53 -5.28
N LYS A 32 5.69 -12.47 -5.31
CA LYS A 32 6.31 -13.04 -4.09
C LYS A 32 7.83 -12.85 -4.13
N LYS A 33 8.38 -12.39 -3.02
CA LYS A 33 9.82 -12.32 -2.75
C LYS A 33 10.12 -13.04 -1.45
N THR A 34 11.02 -14.01 -1.51
CA THR A 34 11.59 -14.64 -0.31
C THR A 34 12.96 -14.01 -0.04
N PHE A 35 13.16 -13.53 1.17
CA PHE A 35 14.42 -12.95 1.61
C PHE A 35 15.30 -14.06 2.20
N SER A 36 16.58 -14.09 1.81
CA SER A 36 17.55 -15.07 2.31
C SER A 36 18.12 -14.72 3.69
N SER A 37 17.97 -13.47 4.10
CA SER A 37 18.44 -12.97 5.40
C SER A 37 17.51 -11.87 5.90
N SER A 38 17.49 -11.66 7.21
CA SER A 38 16.78 -10.55 7.84
C SER A 38 17.41 -9.22 7.45
N GLY A 39 16.58 -8.27 7.01
CA GLY A 39 16.98 -6.87 6.85
C GLY A 39 16.88 -6.09 8.16
N ASN A 40 17.03 -4.77 8.07
CA ASN A 40 16.76 -3.89 9.20
C ASN A 40 15.25 -3.87 9.47
N GLN A 41 14.86 -4.33 10.66
CA GLN A 41 13.46 -4.42 11.07
C GLN A 41 12.94 -3.16 11.77
N ARG A 42 13.82 -2.19 12.05
CA ARG A 42 13.50 -0.98 12.81
C ARG A 42 13.45 0.27 11.95
N THR A 43 14.18 0.26 10.83
CA THR A 43 14.28 1.42 9.95
C THR A 43 14.19 0.93 8.51
N PHE A 44 13.09 1.17 7.87
CA PHE A 44 12.86 0.82 6.47
C PHE A 44 11.81 1.75 5.86
N THR A 45 11.79 1.80 4.55
CA THR A 45 10.79 2.57 3.80
C THR A 45 10.08 1.65 2.82
N ILE A 46 8.78 1.75 2.76
CA ILE A 46 7.96 1.12 1.74
C ILE A 46 7.37 2.22 0.88
N SER A 47 7.57 2.11 -0.43
CA SER A 47 7.06 3.06 -1.40
C SER A 47 6.53 2.31 -2.62
N PHE A 48 5.29 2.61 -3.01
CA PHE A 48 4.69 2.01 -4.19
C PHE A 48 3.58 2.88 -4.78
N TRP A 49 3.36 2.71 -6.07
CA TRP A 49 2.21 3.25 -6.77
C TRP A 49 1.19 2.15 -6.97
N PHE A 50 -0.08 2.49 -6.81
CA PHE A 50 -1.15 1.57 -7.13
C PHE A 50 -2.34 2.29 -7.75
N LYS A 51 -3.11 1.54 -8.52
CA LYS A 51 -4.38 1.94 -9.10
C LYS A 51 -5.39 0.83 -8.85
N ARG A 52 -6.58 1.20 -8.42
CA ARG A 52 -7.64 0.22 -8.18
C ARG A 52 -8.38 -0.10 -9.47
N SER A 53 -8.65 -1.37 -9.71
CA SER A 53 -9.52 -1.81 -10.81
C SER A 53 -10.98 -1.92 -10.37
N ASN A 54 -11.21 -2.24 -9.08
CA ASN A 54 -12.52 -2.30 -8.46
C ASN A 54 -12.45 -1.72 -7.04
N LEU A 55 -13.58 -1.62 -6.36
CA LEU A 55 -13.68 -1.07 -5.00
C LEU A 55 -13.81 -2.17 -3.92
N ALA A 56 -13.57 -3.42 -4.26
CA ALA A 56 -13.55 -4.51 -3.30
C ALA A 56 -12.41 -4.35 -2.28
N ASN A 57 -12.57 -4.95 -1.13
CA ASN A 57 -11.50 -5.06 -0.15
C ASN A 57 -10.42 -5.98 -0.67
N GLY A 58 -9.15 -5.68 -0.37
CA GLY A 58 -8.04 -6.50 -0.85
C GLY A 58 -6.71 -6.09 -0.24
N ASN A 59 -5.79 -7.04 -0.21
CA ASN A 59 -4.45 -6.83 0.28
C ASN A 59 -3.55 -6.26 -0.83
N ILE A 60 -2.85 -5.17 -0.53
CA ILE A 60 -1.82 -4.62 -1.42
C ILE A 60 -0.48 -5.28 -1.16
N TYR A 61 -0.17 -5.51 0.11
CA TYR A 61 1.07 -6.08 0.56
C TYR A 61 0.83 -6.96 1.78
N THR A 62 1.50 -8.10 1.84
CA THR A 62 1.49 -9.00 2.99
C THR A 62 2.91 -9.48 3.27
N TYR A 63 3.35 -9.38 4.50
CA TYR A 63 4.57 -10.02 4.97
C TYR A 63 4.21 -11.24 5.81
N GLN A 64 4.83 -12.37 5.48
CA GLN A 64 4.70 -13.62 6.21
C GLN A 64 6.08 -14.03 6.75
N ASP A 65 6.08 -14.66 7.91
CA ASP A 65 7.29 -15.27 8.47
C ASP A 65 7.58 -16.67 7.89
N ALA A 66 8.60 -17.34 8.40
CA ALA A 66 8.98 -18.68 7.97
C ALA A 66 7.92 -19.75 8.27
N SER A 67 7.00 -19.50 9.18
CA SER A 67 5.87 -20.36 9.53
C SER A 67 4.63 -20.08 8.66
N ASN A 68 4.75 -19.19 7.68
CA ASN A 68 3.66 -18.67 6.85
C ASN A 68 2.58 -17.89 7.66
N GLU A 69 2.91 -17.44 8.85
CA GLU A 69 2.02 -16.58 9.61
C GLU A 69 2.15 -15.13 9.13
N ILE A 70 1.01 -14.47 8.93
CA ILE A 70 0.96 -13.07 8.49
C ILE A 70 1.42 -12.18 9.65
N ARG A 71 2.45 -11.37 9.39
CA ARG A 71 3.04 -10.46 10.37
C ARG A 71 2.74 -8.99 10.11
N SER A 72 2.49 -8.64 8.87
CA SER A 72 1.98 -7.32 8.53
C SER A 72 1.25 -7.33 7.20
N GLU A 73 0.24 -6.47 7.09
CA GLU A 73 -0.55 -6.31 5.89
C GLU A 73 -0.87 -4.84 5.63
N PHE A 74 -0.88 -4.46 4.36
CA PHE A 74 -1.50 -3.22 3.88
C PHE A 74 -2.76 -3.59 3.12
N ILE A 75 -3.90 -3.21 3.67
CA ILE A 75 -5.21 -3.62 3.21
C ILE A 75 -6.00 -2.40 2.77
N LEU A 76 -6.61 -2.45 1.61
CA LEU A 76 -7.72 -1.58 1.28
C LEU A 76 -8.99 -2.17 1.88
N TYR A 77 -9.50 -1.54 2.92
CA TYR A 77 -10.69 -1.96 3.64
C TYR A 77 -11.72 -0.84 3.62
N ASP A 78 -12.95 -1.10 3.18
CA ASP A 78 -14.01 -0.09 3.02
C ASP A 78 -13.53 1.21 2.35
N ASN A 79 -12.64 1.05 1.34
CA ASN A 79 -12.00 2.11 0.56
C ASN A 79 -10.95 2.96 1.29
N TYR A 80 -10.58 2.68 2.50
CA TYR A 80 -9.43 3.34 3.16
C TYR A 80 -8.24 2.38 3.28
N LEU A 81 -7.04 2.94 3.44
CA LEU A 81 -5.82 2.16 3.67
C LEU A 81 -5.68 1.87 5.17
N LYS A 82 -5.63 0.60 5.49
CA LYS A 82 -5.37 0.08 6.82
C LYS A 82 -4.05 -0.69 6.79
N ILE A 83 -3.21 -0.45 7.78
CA ILE A 83 -1.96 -1.18 8.00
C ILE A 83 -2.12 -1.95 9.29
N VAL A 84 -1.91 -3.24 9.24
CA VAL A 84 -2.06 -4.13 10.39
C VAL A 84 -0.73 -4.77 10.72
N PHE A 85 -0.38 -4.78 11.98
CA PHE A 85 0.81 -5.43 12.50
C PHE A 85 0.43 -6.54 13.47
N ASN A 86 1.02 -7.71 13.27
CA ASN A 86 0.84 -8.88 14.13
C ASN A 86 2.20 -9.49 14.48
N PRO A 87 2.97 -8.89 15.38
CA PRO A 87 4.33 -9.33 15.67
C PRO A 87 4.40 -10.72 16.30
N THR A 88 3.33 -11.20 16.91
CA THR A 88 3.30 -12.49 17.63
C THR A 88 2.61 -13.62 16.87
N GLY A 89 1.90 -13.30 15.77
CA GLY A 89 1.15 -14.29 15.00
C GLY A 89 -0.14 -14.81 15.64
N SER A 90 -0.40 -14.49 16.90
CA SER A 90 -1.55 -15.04 17.62
C SER A 90 -2.80 -14.16 17.59
N SER A 91 -2.61 -12.86 17.46
CA SER A 91 -3.71 -11.88 17.33
C SER A 91 -3.20 -10.59 16.72
N TRP A 92 -4.07 -9.87 16.01
CA TRP A 92 -3.77 -8.55 15.48
C TRP A 92 -3.57 -7.55 16.63
N SER A 93 -2.34 -7.10 16.82
CA SER A 93 -1.98 -6.32 18.00
C SER A 93 -2.12 -4.82 17.81
N SER A 94 -2.03 -4.33 16.59
CA SER A 94 -2.20 -2.91 16.28
C SER A 94 -2.58 -2.69 14.83
N ASP A 95 -3.39 -1.67 14.60
CA ASP A 95 -3.69 -1.19 13.26
C ASP A 95 -3.44 0.33 13.16
N MET A 96 -3.08 0.74 11.97
CA MET A 96 -2.88 2.12 11.60
C MET A 96 -3.78 2.44 10.43
N ILE A 97 -4.55 3.51 10.52
CA ILE A 97 -5.47 3.96 9.48
C ILE A 97 -5.03 5.34 9.01
N VAL A 98 -4.96 5.50 7.69
CA VAL A 98 -4.64 6.80 7.10
C VAL A 98 -5.85 7.72 7.22
N ARG A 99 -5.67 8.84 7.94
CA ARG A 99 -6.72 9.82 8.26
C ARG A 99 -6.33 11.22 7.85
N ASP A 100 -7.33 12.06 7.62
CA ASP A 100 -7.14 13.51 7.47
C ASP A 100 -6.91 14.19 8.83
N SER A 101 -6.65 15.49 8.80
CA SER A 101 -6.45 16.30 10.01
C SER A 101 -7.69 16.40 10.91
N SER A 102 -8.86 16.05 10.41
CA SER A 102 -10.13 16.02 11.14
C SER A 102 -10.45 14.63 11.71
N GLY A 103 -9.58 13.65 11.48
CA GLY A 103 -9.75 12.27 11.93
C GLY A 103 -10.64 11.40 11.04
N ASN A 104 -11.04 11.88 9.86
CA ASN A 104 -11.81 11.06 8.91
C ASN A 104 -10.88 10.18 8.09
N ASN A 105 -11.33 8.97 7.75
CA ASN A 105 -10.58 8.08 6.89
C ASN A 105 -10.40 8.68 5.49
N ILE A 106 -9.17 8.70 5.00
CA ILE A 106 -8.89 9.07 3.60
C ILE A 106 -9.35 7.92 2.71
N LEU A 107 -10.22 8.23 1.75
CA LEU A 107 -10.86 7.24 0.90
C LEU A 107 -10.25 7.20 -0.49
N PHE A 108 -9.85 6.01 -0.92
CA PHE A 108 -9.25 5.72 -2.23
C PHE A 108 -10.33 5.16 -3.16
N ARG A 109 -11.27 6.00 -3.60
CA ARG A 109 -12.46 5.56 -4.37
C ARG A 109 -12.34 5.76 -5.87
N ASP A 110 -11.42 6.59 -6.33
CA ASP A 110 -11.26 6.85 -7.75
C ASP A 110 -10.46 5.72 -8.41
N SER A 111 -11.16 4.86 -9.14
CA SER A 111 -10.54 3.76 -9.88
C SER A 111 -9.74 4.22 -11.12
N SER A 112 -9.89 5.49 -11.53
CA SER A 112 -9.10 6.08 -12.62
C SER A 112 -7.77 6.66 -12.15
N ALA A 113 -7.65 6.99 -10.85
CA ALA A 113 -6.48 7.63 -10.28
C ALA A 113 -5.36 6.64 -9.93
N TRP A 114 -4.12 7.12 -10.08
CA TRP A 114 -2.95 6.51 -9.47
C TRP A 114 -2.71 7.11 -8.09
N TYR A 115 -2.43 6.26 -7.13
CA TYR A 115 -2.09 6.62 -5.76
C TYR A 115 -0.65 6.27 -5.47
N HIS A 116 0.07 7.18 -4.81
CA HIS A 116 1.42 6.94 -4.32
C HIS A 116 1.40 6.87 -2.80
N VAL A 117 1.90 5.78 -2.26
CA VAL A 117 2.05 5.57 -0.82
C VAL A 117 3.52 5.48 -0.48
N VAL A 118 3.93 6.25 0.51
CA VAL A 118 5.27 6.20 1.11
C VAL A 118 5.12 6.10 2.62
N MET A 119 5.76 5.11 3.20
CA MET A 119 5.79 4.91 4.64
C MET A 119 7.23 4.68 5.08
N ALA A 120 7.67 5.45 6.04
CA ALA A 120 8.97 5.33 6.69
C ALA A 120 8.79 4.91 8.15
N PHE A 121 9.59 3.96 8.59
CA PHE A 121 9.58 3.39 9.93
C PHE A 121 10.96 3.57 10.58
#